data_5c5ed64292bb99e5511fe5455ef521bf
#
_entry.id   5c5ed64292bb99e5511fe5455ef521bf
#
_cell.length_a   1.000
_cell.length_b   1.000
_cell.length_c   1.000
_cell.angle_alpha   90.00
_cell.angle_beta   90.00
_cell.angle_gamma   90.00
#
_symmetry.space_group_name_H-M   'P 1'
#
loop_
_entity.id
_entity.type
_entity.pdbx_description
1 polymer ?
#
loop_
_entity_poly.entity_id
_entity_poly.type
_entity_poly.pdbx_seq_one_letter_code
_entity_poly.pdbx_strand_id
1 'polypeptide(L)'
;MFNRWLRTNKISAGILLVLRVWLGWKWMTAGWGKLTDGFDVSGYLKGTLAKATGEKPVVQEWWGSFIEGFALPNAGFFNLAIPWGEFLVGLGLILGTLTTAAAFFGLMMNFAFFFSGTISNNPEMIICGFIILAAGANAGYFGGDRWVLPFIKEKLFNRKGQHRETPTA
;
A
#
# COMPACT_ATOMS: atom_id res chain seq x y z
N MET A 1 -3.64 -18.90 18.71
CA MET A 1 -4.14 -17.89 19.68
C MET A 1 -3.83 -16.46 19.24
N PHE A 2 -2.60 -16.10 18.93
CA PHE A 2 -2.20 -14.73 18.58
C PHE A 2 -2.97 -14.14 17.39
N ASN A 3 -3.08 -14.86 16.26
CA ASN A 3 -3.79 -14.36 15.07
C ASN A 3 -5.29 -14.07 15.35
N ARG A 4 -5.95 -14.93 16.14
CA ARG A 4 -7.34 -14.69 16.55
C ARG A 4 -7.44 -13.42 17.41
N TRP A 5 -6.55 -13.25 18.40
CA TRP A 5 -6.49 -12.05 19.22
C TRP A 5 -6.29 -10.79 18.36
N LEU A 6 -5.34 -10.82 17.42
CA LEU A 6 -5.06 -9.70 16.54
C LEU A 6 -6.29 -9.29 15.71
N ARG A 7 -7.11 -10.26 15.28
CA ARG A 7 -8.26 -10.05 14.37
C ARG A 7 -9.57 -9.72 15.06
N THR A 8 -9.70 -9.95 16.37
CA THR A 8 -11.02 -9.86 17.05
C THR A 8 -11.00 -9.07 18.35
N ASN A 9 -9.84 -8.79 18.93
CA ASN A 9 -9.75 -8.16 20.23
C ASN A 9 -9.72 -6.63 20.12
N LYS A 10 -10.48 -5.93 21.00
CA LYS A 10 -10.55 -4.45 20.99
C LYS A 10 -9.24 -3.79 21.47
N ILE A 11 -8.47 -4.45 22.35
CA ILE A 11 -7.17 -3.93 22.79
C ILE A 11 -6.21 -3.95 21.61
N SER A 12 -6.17 -5.07 20.85
CA SER A 12 -5.37 -5.14 19.64
C SER A 12 -5.80 -4.09 18.60
N ALA A 13 -7.10 -3.81 18.47
CA ALA A 13 -7.59 -2.74 17.58
C ALA A 13 -7.07 -1.35 18.02
N GLY A 14 -6.95 -1.08 19.31
CA GLY A 14 -6.34 0.16 19.82
C GLY A 14 -4.84 0.26 19.49
N ILE A 15 -4.10 -0.83 19.65
CA ILE A 15 -2.67 -0.89 19.26
C ILE A 15 -2.53 -0.70 17.75
N LEU A 16 -3.39 -1.36 16.96
CA LEU A 16 -3.41 -1.25 15.50
C LEU A 16 -3.78 0.16 15.03
N LEU A 17 -4.63 0.89 15.78
CA LEU A 17 -4.92 2.30 15.49
C LEU A 17 -3.64 3.15 15.55
N VAL A 18 -2.84 3.00 16.60
CA VAL A 18 -1.59 3.76 16.75
C VAL A 18 -0.61 3.41 15.64
N LEU A 19 -0.42 2.10 15.39
CA LEU A 19 0.47 1.60 14.35
C LEU A 19 0.06 2.10 12.96
N ARG A 20 -1.24 2.08 12.67
CA ARG A 20 -1.83 2.51 11.41
C ARG A 20 -1.65 4.01 11.17
N VAL A 21 -1.92 4.84 12.21
CA VAL A 21 -1.75 6.29 12.11
C VAL A 21 -0.28 6.65 11.91
N TRP A 22 0.63 5.99 12.63
CA TRP A 22 2.08 6.18 12.44
C TRP A 22 2.53 5.82 11.02
N LEU A 23 2.15 4.63 10.53
CA LEU A 23 2.50 4.20 9.17
C LEU A 23 1.87 5.10 8.11
N GLY A 24 0.61 5.49 8.30
CA GLY A 24 -0.11 6.39 7.41
C GLY A 24 0.53 7.79 7.35
N TRP A 25 1.00 8.29 8.48
CA TRP A 25 1.74 9.56 8.51
C TRP A 25 3.02 9.51 7.70
N LYS A 26 3.80 8.43 7.81
CA LYS A 26 5.01 8.21 7.01
C LYS A 26 4.70 8.24 5.50
N TRP A 27 3.68 7.52 5.08
CA TRP A 27 3.25 7.48 3.69
C TRP A 27 2.72 8.83 3.21
N MET A 28 1.84 9.45 3.98
CA MET A 28 1.21 10.72 3.60
C MET A 28 2.24 11.84 3.44
N THR A 29 3.18 11.97 4.36
CA THR A 29 4.23 12.99 4.29
C THR A 29 5.18 12.75 3.12
N ALA A 30 5.53 11.49 2.83
CA ALA A 30 6.36 11.15 1.67
C ALA A 30 5.67 11.50 0.35
N GLY A 31 4.39 11.14 0.21
CA GLY A 31 3.59 11.49 -0.98
C GLY A 31 3.35 12.98 -1.11
N TRP A 32 3.01 13.66 -0.01
CA TRP A 32 2.79 15.11 -0.01
C TRP A 32 4.03 15.90 -0.45
N GLY A 33 5.20 15.57 0.11
CA GLY A 33 6.45 16.21 -0.30
C GLY A 33 6.72 16.07 -1.81
N LYS A 34 6.49 14.86 -2.38
CA LYS A 34 6.66 14.65 -3.82
C LYS A 34 5.63 15.41 -4.67
N LEU A 35 4.41 15.62 -4.16
CA LEU A 35 3.36 16.38 -4.85
C LEU A 35 3.63 17.88 -4.85
N THR A 36 4.24 18.42 -3.78
CA THR A 36 4.48 19.87 -3.60
C THR A 36 5.81 20.32 -4.16
N ASP A 37 6.86 19.52 -3.96
CA ASP A 37 8.23 19.91 -4.30
C ASP A 37 8.60 19.49 -5.73
N GLY A 38 7.73 18.71 -6.39
CA GLY A 38 7.97 18.10 -7.67
C GLY A 38 8.71 16.74 -7.52
N PHE A 39 8.39 15.81 -8.39
CA PHE A 39 8.96 14.47 -8.38
C PHE A 39 9.26 13.99 -9.80
N ASP A 40 10.52 13.64 -10.06
CA ASP A 40 10.95 12.95 -11.28
C ASP A 40 11.54 11.59 -10.91
N VAL A 41 10.82 10.54 -11.28
CA VAL A 41 11.23 9.15 -11.04
C VAL A 41 12.42 8.73 -11.90
N SER A 42 12.69 9.42 -13.02
CA SER A 42 13.71 9.01 -13.99
C SER A 42 15.10 8.92 -13.39
N GLY A 43 15.46 9.88 -12.53
CA GLY A 43 16.73 9.86 -11.79
C GLY A 43 16.83 8.68 -10.83
N TYR A 44 15.74 8.38 -10.10
CA TYR A 44 15.65 7.24 -9.20
C TYR A 44 15.77 5.91 -9.94
N LEU A 45 15.07 5.74 -11.08
CA LEU A 45 15.11 4.51 -11.87
C LEU A 45 16.49 4.27 -12.48
N LYS A 46 17.14 5.31 -13.03
CA LYS A 46 18.53 5.23 -13.51
C LYS A 46 19.50 4.85 -12.41
N GLY A 47 19.34 5.43 -11.22
CA GLY A 47 20.12 5.07 -10.02
C GLY A 47 19.90 3.62 -9.59
N THR A 48 18.69 3.07 -9.77
CA THR A 48 18.40 1.66 -9.54
C THR A 48 19.12 0.76 -10.52
N LEU A 49 19.12 1.11 -11.82
CA LEU A 49 19.87 0.36 -12.84
C LEU A 49 21.37 0.36 -12.59
N ALA A 50 21.94 1.48 -12.15
CA ALA A 50 23.35 1.53 -11.77
C ALA A 50 23.69 0.59 -10.62
N LYS A 51 22.74 0.31 -9.71
CA LYS A 51 22.92 -0.67 -8.61
C LYS A 51 22.70 -2.12 -9.06
N ALA A 52 22.12 -2.36 -10.24
CA ALA A 52 21.95 -3.69 -10.82
C ALA A 52 23.22 -4.17 -11.55
N THR A 53 24.16 -3.27 -11.81
CA THR A 53 25.41 -3.52 -12.54
C THR A 53 26.60 -3.37 -11.59
N GLY A 54 27.75 -3.98 -11.94
CA GLY A 54 29.00 -3.89 -11.18
C GLY A 54 29.39 -5.21 -10.51
N GLU A 55 30.49 -5.19 -9.75
CA GLU A 55 31.06 -6.41 -9.12
C GLU A 55 30.18 -7.01 -7.99
N LYS A 56 29.37 -6.18 -7.32
CA LYS A 56 28.47 -6.58 -6.23
C LYS A 56 27.11 -5.92 -6.41
N PRO A 57 26.28 -6.42 -7.33
CA PRO A 57 24.97 -5.84 -7.56
C PRO A 57 24.05 -6.04 -6.34
N VAL A 58 23.39 -4.96 -5.89
CA VAL A 58 22.40 -5.00 -4.80
C VAL A 58 20.97 -5.05 -5.32
N VAL A 59 20.77 -4.78 -6.61
CA VAL A 59 19.51 -4.92 -7.32
C VAL A 59 19.57 -6.18 -8.16
N GLN A 60 18.53 -7.01 -8.06
CA GLN A 60 18.48 -8.27 -8.78
C GLN A 60 18.21 -8.03 -10.28
N GLU A 61 18.77 -8.90 -11.13
CA GLU A 61 18.69 -8.78 -12.58
C GLU A 61 17.27 -8.69 -13.13
N TRP A 62 16.35 -9.53 -12.64
CA TRP A 62 14.93 -9.49 -13.06
C TRP A 62 14.26 -8.15 -12.76
N TRP A 63 14.62 -7.52 -11.61
CA TRP A 63 14.09 -6.21 -11.24
C TRP A 63 14.71 -5.10 -12.10
N GLY A 64 16.02 -5.18 -12.37
CA GLY A 64 16.70 -4.30 -13.31
C GLY A 64 16.06 -4.34 -14.71
N SER A 65 15.80 -5.54 -15.23
CA SER A 65 15.13 -5.74 -16.52
C SER A 65 13.71 -5.15 -16.55
N PHE A 66 12.94 -5.28 -15.47
CA PHE A 66 11.64 -4.63 -15.33
C PHE A 66 11.76 -3.10 -15.32
N ILE A 67 12.74 -2.56 -14.59
CA ILE A 67 12.97 -1.11 -14.54
C ILE A 67 13.34 -0.59 -15.93
N GLU A 68 14.27 -1.23 -16.64
CA GLU A 68 14.74 -0.81 -17.97
C GLU A 68 13.66 -0.97 -19.04
N GLY A 69 13.01 -2.14 -19.08
CA GLY A 69 12.06 -2.49 -20.14
C GLY A 69 10.66 -1.90 -19.96
N PHE A 70 10.26 -1.58 -18.72
CA PHE A 70 8.90 -1.11 -18.43
C PHE A 70 8.84 0.20 -17.66
N ALA A 71 9.50 0.30 -16.51
CA ALA A 71 9.30 1.44 -15.63
C ALA A 71 9.90 2.74 -16.21
N LEU A 72 11.11 2.68 -16.73
CA LEU A 72 11.81 3.84 -17.26
C LEU A 72 11.15 4.40 -18.54
N PRO A 73 10.73 3.59 -19.55
CA PRO A 73 9.95 4.10 -20.67
C PRO A 73 8.61 4.72 -20.28
N ASN A 74 8.03 4.30 -19.16
CA ASN A 74 6.77 4.81 -18.64
C ASN A 74 6.95 5.76 -17.44
N ALA A 75 8.08 6.45 -17.33
CA ALA A 75 8.39 7.33 -16.19
C ALA A 75 7.31 8.39 -15.94
N GLY A 76 6.67 8.92 -16.99
CA GLY A 76 5.56 9.86 -16.85
C GLY A 76 4.36 9.31 -16.05
N PHE A 77 4.01 8.04 -16.24
CA PHE A 77 2.99 7.38 -15.44
C PHE A 77 3.42 7.25 -13.97
N PHE A 78 4.66 6.84 -13.72
CA PHE A 78 5.19 6.67 -12.36
C PHE A 78 5.39 7.99 -11.63
N ASN A 79 5.66 9.09 -12.35
CA ASN A 79 5.70 10.44 -11.77
C ASN A 79 4.36 10.87 -11.16
N LEU A 80 3.25 10.35 -11.66
CA LEU A 80 1.92 10.57 -11.11
C LEU A 80 1.54 9.49 -10.08
N ALA A 81 1.74 8.22 -10.44
CA ALA A 81 1.25 7.08 -9.67
C ALA A 81 1.94 6.94 -8.30
N ILE A 82 3.25 7.22 -8.20
CA ILE A 82 3.99 7.08 -6.94
C ILE A 82 3.57 8.14 -5.92
N PRO A 83 3.61 9.46 -6.20
CA PRO A 83 3.23 10.47 -5.22
C PRO A 83 1.78 10.34 -4.76
N TRP A 84 0.85 10.15 -5.69
CA TRP A 84 -0.55 9.93 -5.37
C TRP A 84 -0.80 8.62 -4.63
N GLY A 85 -0.12 7.55 -5.03
CA GLY A 85 -0.21 6.26 -4.35
C GLY A 85 0.23 6.35 -2.90
N GLU A 86 1.38 6.97 -2.62
CA GLU A 86 1.88 7.20 -1.27
C GLU A 86 0.93 8.06 -0.44
N PHE A 87 0.44 9.17 -1.01
CA PHE A 87 -0.50 10.07 -0.34
C PHE A 87 -1.82 9.36 0.00
N LEU A 88 -2.42 8.65 -0.96
CA LEU A 88 -3.69 7.95 -0.77
C LEU A 88 -3.57 6.76 0.20
N VAL A 89 -2.47 6.02 0.16
CA VAL A 89 -2.17 4.98 1.14
C VAL A 89 -2.07 5.59 2.54
N GLY A 90 -1.34 6.69 2.67
CA GLY A 90 -1.22 7.40 3.93
C GLY A 90 -2.57 7.88 4.46
N LEU A 91 -3.38 8.52 3.61
CA LEU A 91 -4.72 9.01 3.94
C LEU A 91 -5.65 7.86 4.34
N GLY A 92 -5.68 6.77 3.58
CA GLY A 92 -6.48 5.58 3.87
C GLY A 92 -6.12 4.94 5.22
N LEU A 93 -4.82 4.85 5.52
CA LEU A 93 -4.33 4.35 6.80
C LEU A 93 -4.68 5.29 7.96
N ILE A 94 -4.54 6.60 7.83
CA ILE A 94 -4.87 7.57 8.89
C ILE A 94 -6.37 7.54 9.19
N LEU A 95 -7.19 7.66 8.17
CA LEU A 95 -8.66 7.64 8.32
C LEU A 95 -9.19 6.26 8.71
N GLY A 96 -8.43 5.20 8.46
CA GLY A 96 -8.87 3.82 8.63
C GLY A 96 -9.99 3.45 7.68
N THR A 97 -9.87 3.90 6.45
CA THR A 97 -10.81 3.64 5.36
C THR A 97 -10.13 2.81 4.30
N LEU A 98 -10.74 1.68 3.95
CA LEU A 98 -10.11 0.66 3.09
C LEU A 98 -8.73 0.25 3.62
N THR A 99 -8.60 0.13 4.94
CA THR A 99 -7.33 -0.07 5.66
C THR A 99 -6.52 -1.24 5.11
N THR A 100 -7.19 -2.36 4.82
CA THR A 100 -6.52 -3.57 4.29
C THR A 100 -5.97 -3.31 2.88
N ALA A 101 -6.72 -2.60 2.03
CA ALA A 101 -6.27 -2.24 0.68
C ALA A 101 -5.10 -1.23 0.75
N ALA A 102 -5.21 -0.22 1.60
CA ALA A 102 -4.14 0.76 1.81
C ALA A 102 -2.85 0.08 2.31
N ALA A 103 -2.95 -0.83 3.29
CA ALA A 103 -1.80 -1.60 3.76
C ALA A 103 -1.20 -2.49 2.66
N PHE A 104 -2.03 -3.12 1.83
CA PHE A 104 -1.58 -3.96 0.71
C PHE A 104 -0.80 -3.14 -0.32
N PHE A 105 -1.36 -2.02 -0.80
CA PHE A 105 -0.67 -1.18 -1.78
C PHE A 105 0.57 -0.50 -1.20
N GLY A 106 0.55 -0.12 0.08
CA GLY A 106 1.73 0.37 0.80
C GLY A 106 2.84 -0.67 0.83
N LEU A 107 2.52 -1.93 1.13
CA LEU A 107 3.48 -3.04 1.08
C LEU A 107 4.05 -3.25 -0.34
N MET A 108 3.21 -3.20 -1.37
CA MET A 108 3.70 -3.30 -2.76
C MET A 108 4.72 -2.20 -3.08
N MET A 109 4.45 -0.96 -2.70
CA MET A 109 5.39 0.15 -2.91
C MET A 109 6.66 -0.01 -2.08
N ASN A 110 6.55 -0.43 -0.81
CA ASN A 110 7.72 -0.72 0.03
C ASN A 110 8.61 -1.79 -0.61
N PHE A 111 8.04 -2.88 -1.14
CA PHE A 111 8.82 -3.90 -1.82
C PHE A 111 9.46 -3.38 -3.10
N ALA A 112 8.74 -2.58 -3.91
CA ALA A 112 9.31 -1.97 -5.10
C ALA A 112 10.52 -1.09 -4.75
N PHE A 113 10.44 -0.28 -3.71
CA PHE A 113 11.59 0.52 -3.23
C PHE A 113 12.70 -0.35 -2.66
N PHE A 114 12.37 -1.40 -1.92
CA PHE A 114 13.35 -2.33 -1.35
C PHE A 114 14.11 -3.07 -2.44
N PHE A 115 13.43 -3.61 -3.45
CA PHE A 115 14.06 -4.27 -4.61
C PHE A 115 14.90 -3.30 -5.45
N SER A 116 14.59 -2.01 -5.42
CA SER A 116 15.39 -0.96 -6.05
C SER A 116 16.63 -0.55 -5.24
N GLY A 117 16.96 -1.30 -4.19
CA GLY A 117 18.12 -1.04 -3.33
C GLY A 117 17.97 0.19 -2.44
N THR A 118 16.72 0.54 -2.07
CA THR A 118 16.42 1.61 -1.13
C THR A 118 16.00 1.00 0.21
N ILE A 119 16.92 0.97 1.17
CA ILE A 119 16.65 0.40 2.50
C ILE A 119 15.88 1.42 3.35
N SER A 120 16.49 2.55 3.74
CA SER A 120 15.85 3.62 4.53
C SER A 120 14.88 3.06 5.60
N ASN A 121 13.65 3.59 5.67
CA ASN A 121 12.60 3.16 6.60
C ASN A 121 11.75 1.98 6.07
N ASN A 122 12.05 1.44 4.89
CA ASN A 122 11.23 0.38 4.27
C ASN A 122 11.10 -0.88 5.14
N PRO A 123 12.16 -1.41 5.81
CA PRO A 123 12.02 -2.62 6.60
C PRO A 123 11.01 -2.49 7.76
N GLU A 124 11.03 -1.38 8.50
CA GLU A 124 10.10 -1.15 9.60
C GLU A 124 8.66 -0.96 9.09
N MET A 125 8.50 -0.24 7.96
CA MET A 125 7.19 -0.02 7.34
C MET A 125 6.61 -1.33 6.78
N ILE A 126 7.43 -2.23 6.24
CA ILE A 126 7.03 -3.57 5.79
C ILE A 126 6.50 -4.39 6.96
N ILE A 127 7.22 -4.43 8.09
CA ILE A 127 6.78 -5.18 9.28
C ILE A 127 5.43 -4.64 9.78
N CYS A 128 5.29 -3.32 9.90
CA CYS A 128 4.05 -2.68 10.31
C CYS A 128 2.91 -2.95 9.32
N GLY A 129 3.18 -2.86 8.02
CA GLY A 129 2.21 -3.14 6.97
C GLY A 129 1.69 -4.58 7.02
N PHE A 130 2.57 -5.56 7.25
CA PHE A 130 2.17 -6.97 7.43
C PHE A 130 1.30 -7.19 8.66
N ILE A 131 1.62 -6.55 9.79
CA ILE A 131 0.81 -6.65 11.01
C ILE A 131 -0.61 -6.10 10.74
N ILE A 132 -0.72 -4.94 10.10
CA ILE A 132 -2.00 -4.33 9.74
C ILE A 132 -2.77 -5.23 8.77
N LEU A 133 -2.11 -5.76 7.75
CA LEU A 133 -2.72 -6.64 6.75
C LEU A 133 -3.22 -7.95 7.40
N ALA A 134 -2.42 -8.55 8.29
CA ALA A 134 -2.79 -9.77 9.01
C ALA A 134 -3.98 -9.57 9.97
N ALA A 135 -4.12 -8.38 10.55
CA ALA A 135 -5.25 -8.02 11.41
C ALA A 135 -6.57 -7.88 10.63
N GLY A 136 -6.51 -7.63 9.33
CA GLY A 136 -7.70 -7.49 8.47
C GLY A 136 -8.63 -6.36 8.95
N ALA A 137 -9.93 -6.63 9.00
CA ALA A 137 -10.95 -5.63 9.38
C ALA A 137 -10.73 -5.02 10.78
N ASN A 138 -10.07 -5.73 11.69
CA ASN A 138 -9.81 -5.21 13.03
C ASN A 138 -8.83 -4.03 13.03
N ALA A 139 -7.95 -3.92 12.02
CA ALA A 139 -7.07 -2.77 11.87
C ALA A 139 -7.84 -1.48 11.56
N GLY A 140 -9.00 -1.56 10.89
CA GLY A 140 -9.89 -0.44 10.61
C GLY A 140 -11.02 -0.24 11.64
N TYR A 141 -11.06 -1.03 12.72
CA TYR A 141 -12.17 -1.02 13.70
C TYR A 141 -12.45 0.35 14.30
N PHE A 142 -11.41 1.09 14.69
CA PHE A 142 -11.48 2.49 15.13
C PHE A 142 -11.22 3.47 13.98
N GLY A 143 -11.91 3.27 12.85
CA GLY A 143 -11.75 4.09 11.65
C GLY A 143 -12.98 4.04 10.76
N GLY A 144 -12.86 4.58 9.54
CA GLY A 144 -13.92 4.65 8.54
C GLY A 144 -14.39 3.28 8.04
N ASP A 145 -13.59 2.22 8.17
CA ASP A 145 -13.96 0.86 7.77
C ASP A 145 -15.21 0.33 8.48
N ARG A 146 -15.50 0.86 9.67
CA ARG A 146 -16.72 0.53 10.41
C ARG A 146 -18.00 0.84 9.62
N TRP A 147 -17.97 1.88 8.78
CA TRP A 147 -19.12 2.29 7.97
C TRP A 147 -18.94 1.90 6.50
N VAL A 148 -17.74 2.02 5.96
CA VAL A 148 -17.45 1.82 4.54
C VAL A 148 -17.54 0.33 4.15
N LEU A 149 -17.01 -0.58 4.95
CA LEU A 149 -17.03 -2.01 4.62
C LEU A 149 -18.45 -2.61 4.60
N PRO A 150 -19.36 -2.32 5.56
CA PRO A 150 -20.74 -2.76 5.47
C PRO A 150 -21.46 -2.21 4.23
N PHE A 151 -21.29 -0.92 3.94
CA PHE A 151 -21.89 -0.28 2.78
C PHE A 151 -21.44 -0.93 1.45
N ILE A 152 -20.13 -1.19 1.30
CA ILE A 152 -19.58 -1.85 0.10
C ILE A 152 -20.14 -3.28 -0.01
N LYS A 153 -20.20 -4.02 1.10
CA LYS A 153 -20.75 -5.39 1.12
C LYS A 153 -22.19 -5.40 0.68
N GLU A 154 -23.03 -4.55 1.25
CA GLU A 154 -24.45 -4.45 0.91
C GLU A 154 -24.65 -4.18 -0.59
N LYS A 155 -23.92 -3.20 -1.14
CA LYS A 155 -24.03 -2.83 -2.56
C LYS A 155 -23.58 -3.95 -3.50
N LEU A 156 -22.56 -4.73 -3.12
CA LEU A 156 -22.08 -5.86 -3.90
C LEU A 156 -23.01 -7.07 -3.83
N PHE A 157 -23.65 -7.32 -2.68
CA PHE A 157 -24.57 -8.45 -2.52
C PHE A 157 -25.93 -8.16 -3.17
N ASN A 158 -26.46 -6.95 -3.08
CA ASN A 158 -27.71 -6.58 -3.75
C ASN A 158 -27.62 -6.65 -5.28
N ARG A 159 -26.47 -6.34 -5.88
CA ARG A 159 -26.26 -6.54 -7.33
C ARG A 159 -26.30 -8.03 -7.75
N LYS A 160 -25.85 -8.95 -6.90
CA LYS A 160 -25.90 -10.38 -7.22
C LYS A 160 -27.29 -10.98 -7.12
N GLY A 161 -28.20 -10.40 -6.33
CA GLY A 161 -29.60 -10.80 -6.23
C GLY A 161 -30.41 -10.48 -7.48
N GLN A 162 -30.20 -9.31 -8.07
CA GLN A 162 -30.96 -8.84 -9.26
C GLN A 162 -30.66 -9.61 -10.56
N HIS A 163 -29.50 -10.27 -10.68
CA HIS A 163 -29.17 -11.08 -11.86
C HIS A 163 -29.69 -12.53 -11.80
N ARG A 164 -30.35 -12.95 -10.71
CA ARG A 164 -30.91 -14.29 -10.56
C ARG A 164 -32.42 -14.37 -10.84
N GLU A 165 -33.08 -13.26 -11.04
CA GLU A 165 -34.52 -13.21 -11.33
C GLU A 165 -34.79 -12.76 -12.77
N THR A 166 -34.26 -13.45 -13.77
CA THR A 166 -34.84 -13.47 -15.11
C THR A 166 -35.72 -14.70 -15.21
N PRO A 167 -37.07 -14.55 -15.26
CA PRO A 167 -37.95 -15.66 -15.53
C PRO A 167 -37.69 -16.12 -16.97
N THR A 168 -37.37 -17.38 -17.14
CA THR A 168 -37.51 -18.03 -18.44
C THR A 168 -38.97 -18.11 -18.77
N ALA A 169 -39.41 -17.33 -19.75
CA ALA A 169 -40.68 -17.50 -20.45
C ALA A 169 -40.58 -18.65 -21.46
#